data_88c42f5c206d6040ad00d2ed4d51c347
#
_entry.id   88c42f5c206d6040ad00d2ed4d51c347
#
_cell.length_a   1.000
_cell.length_b   1.000
_cell.length_c   1.000
_cell.angle_alpha   90.00
_cell.angle_beta   90.00
_cell.angle_gamma   90.00
#
_symmetry.space_group_name_H-M   'P 1'
#
loop_
_entity.id
_entity.type
_entity.pdbx_description
1 polymer ?
#
loop_
_entity_poly.entity_id
_entity_poly.type
_entity_poly.pdbx_seq_one_letter_code
_entity_poly.pdbx_strand_id
1 'polypeptide(L)'
;MTVKEIRVDFRIVGEIENITTIARGPSVQIRRYLDEQFGRGRWRKMKGESLIEWENGRTEFAEVHWFEAHGIGRKLMKRKRRLRR
;
A
#
# COMPACT_ATOMS: atom_id res chain seq x y z
N MET A 1 -4.46 -11.68 -25.26
CA MET A 1 -3.34 -12.02 -24.35
C MET A 1 -3.63 -11.44 -23.00
N THR A 2 -3.64 -12.29 -22.01
CA THR A 2 -3.88 -11.84 -20.65
C THR A 2 -2.64 -11.16 -20.14
N VAL A 3 -2.76 -9.93 -19.69
CA VAL A 3 -1.66 -9.28 -19.01
C VAL A 3 -1.46 -10.01 -17.70
N LYS A 4 -0.35 -10.70 -17.59
CA LYS A 4 -0.01 -11.40 -16.38
C LYS A 4 0.28 -10.36 -15.30
N GLU A 5 -0.58 -10.29 -14.32
CA GLU A 5 -0.35 -9.45 -13.17
C GLU A 5 0.90 -9.93 -12.44
N ILE A 6 1.89 -9.07 -12.35
CA ILE A 6 3.05 -9.39 -11.55
C ILE A 6 2.63 -9.15 -10.10
N ARG A 7 2.28 -10.23 -9.45
CA ARG A 7 2.01 -10.17 -8.01
C ARG A 7 3.32 -10.25 -7.28
N VAL A 8 3.61 -9.17 -6.62
CA VAL A 8 4.71 -9.18 -5.69
C VAL A 8 4.09 -9.42 -4.32
N ASP A 9 4.04 -10.68 -3.93
CA ASP A 9 3.38 -11.07 -2.69
C ASP A 9 4.34 -10.95 -1.53
N PHE A 10 4.02 -10.03 -0.66
CA PHE A 10 4.69 -9.88 0.62
C PHE A 10 3.64 -9.60 1.69
N ARG A 11 4.03 -9.80 2.94
CA ARG A 11 3.18 -9.43 4.07
C ARG A 11 3.95 -8.51 5.00
N ILE A 12 3.20 -7.69 5.70
CA ILE A 12 3.74 -6.83 6.75
C ILE A 12 4.03 -7.70 7.97
N VAL A 13 5.23 -7.56 8.52
CA VAL A 13 5.64 -8.23 9.74
C VAL A 13 5.74 -7.19 10.85
N GLY A 14 4.83 -7.26 11.83
CA GLY A 14 4.79 -6.28 12.91
C GLY A 14 4.01 -5.03 12.52
N GLU A 15 4.45 -3.90 13.02
CA GLU A 15 3.76 -2.63 12.83
C GLU A 15 4.36 -1.81 11.71
N ILE A 16 3.53 -0.95 11.12
CA ILE A 16 4.00 0.07 10.19
C ILE A 16 4.31 1.32 10.99
N GLU A 17 5.51 1.84 10.81
CA GLU A 17 6.01 3.04 11.50
C GLU A 17 6.04 4.23 10.56
N ASN A 18 6.10 5.44 11.16
CA ASN A 18 6.27 6.70 10.42
C ASN A 18 5.24 6.89 9.31
N ILE A 19 4.00 6.61 9.63
CA ILE A 19 2.88 6.72 8.68
C ILE A 19 2.65 8.18 8.34
N THR A 20 2.62 8.48 7.03
CA THR A 20 2.44 9.83 6.52
C THR A 20 1.44 9.81 5.36
N THR A 21 0.60 10.85 5.28
CA THR A 21 -0.30 11.02 4.15
C THR A 21 0.46 11.69 3.00
N ILE A 22 0.40 11.08 1.82
CA ILE A 22 1.04 11.62 0.61
C ILE A 22 0.05 12.45 -0.21
N ALA A 23 -1.20 12.00 -0.30
CA ALA A 23 -2.23 12.67 -1.09
C ALA A 23 -3.60 12.44 -0.49
N ARG A 24 -4.50 13.42 -0.69
CA ARG A 24 -5.88 13.37 -0.18
C ARG A 24 -6.86 13.76 -1.26
N GLY A 25 -8.06 13.17 -1.21
CA GLY A 25 -9.19 13.58 -2.04
C GLY A 25 -8.84 13.70 -3.52
N PRO A 26 -9.06 14.86 -4.14
CA PRO A 26 -8.80 15.04 -5.57
C PRO A 26 -7.36 14.79 -6.00
N SER A 27 -6.41 14.88 -5.07
CA SER A 27 -5.00 14.58 -5.36
C SER A 27 -4.72 13.08 -5.47
N VAL A 28 -5.66 12.23 -5.08
CA VAL A 28 -5.55 10.79 -5.25
C VAL A 28 -5.99 10.47 -6.67
N GLN A 29 -5.02 10.26 -7.56
CA GLN A 29 -5.28 10.12 -9.00
C GLN A 29 -6.17 8.95 -9.38
N ILE A 30 -6.07 7.86 -8.62
CA ILE A 30 -6.87 6.66 -8.91
C ILE A 30 -8.15 6.59 -8.08
N ARG A 31 -8.65 7.73 -7.60
CA ARG A 31 -9.81 7.78 -6.69
C ARG A 31 -11.03 7.06 -7.27
N ARG A 32 -11.34 7.29 -8.56
CA ARG A 32 -12.48 6.63 -9.20
C ARG A 32 -12.33 5.11 -9.18
N TYR A 33 -11.13 4.63 -9.49
CA TYR A 33 -10.84 3.20 -9.44
C TYR A 33 -11.06 2.64 -8.03
N LEU A 34 -10.58 3.35 -7.01
CA LEU A 34 -10.73 2.93 -5.63
C LEU A 34 -12.19 2.89 -5.21
N ASP A 35 -12.98 3.90 -5.61
CA ASP A 35 -14.42 3.93 -5.33
C ASP A 35 -15.13 2.74 -5.96
N GLU A 36 -14.78 2.41 -7.20
CA GLU A 36 -15.41 1.31 -7.93
C GLU A 36 -15.04 -0.06 -7.38
N GLN A 37 -13.79 -0.23 -6.98
CA GLN A 37 -13.29 -1.54 -6.53
C GLN A 37 -13.58 -1.82 -5.05
N PHE A 38 -13.51 -0.81 -4.21
CA PHE A 38 -13.54 -1.01 -2.76
C PHE A 38 -14.66 -0.27 -2.05
N GLY A 39 -15.34 0.63 -2.75
CA GLY A 39 -16.40 1.44 -2.17
C GLY A 39 -16.05 2.91 -2.07
N ARG A 40 -17.07 3.74 -2.02
CA ARG A 40 -16.89 5.18 -1.91
C ARG A 40 -16.35 5.56 -0.55
N GLY A 41 -15.38 6.47 -0.55
CA GLY A 41 -14.77 6.96 0.67
C GLY A 41 -13.89 8.16 0.42
N ARG A 42 -13.40 8.72 1.51
CA ARG A 42 -12.41 9.80 1.45
C ARG A 42 -11.04 9.16 1.38
N TRP A 43 -10.65 8.81 0.18
CA TRP A 43 -9.41 8.11 -0.06
C TRP A 43 -8.19 8.98 0.21
N ARG A 44 -7.18 8.35 0.81
CA ARG A 44 -5.88 8.95 1.05
C ARG A 44 -4.81 8.00 0.54
N LYS A 45 -3.77 8.55 -0.03
CA LYS A 45 -2.57 7.79 -0.34
C LYS A 45 -1.60 7.93 0.82
N MET A 46 -1.12 6.81 1.33
CA MET A 46 -0.32 6.75 2.54
C MET A 46 1.04 6.14 2.26
N LYS A 47 2.00 6.44 3.11
CA LYS A 47 3.27 5.72 3.16
C LYS A 47 3.67 5.44 4.60
N GLY A 48 4.50 4.44 4.77
CA GLY A 48 5.07 4.10 6.07
C GLY A 48 6.27 3.20 5.88
N GLU A 49 6.83 2.75 6.99
CA GLU A 49 8.02 1.91 7.01
C GLU A 49 7.73 0.66 7.82
N SER A 50 8.12 -0.48 7.29
CA SER A 50 7.88 -1.74 7.98
C SER A 50 8.83 -2.83 7.54
N LEU A 51 9.00 -3.79 8.43
CA LEU A 51 9.60 -5.06 8.06
C LEU A 51 8.57 -5.82 7.23
N ILE A 52 8.98 -6.31 6.08
CA ILE A 52 8.12 -7.12 5.22
C ILE A 52 8.77 -8.47 4.97
N GLU A 53 7.94 -9.46 4.72
CA GLU A 53 8.39 -10.80 4.37
C GLU A 53 7.83 -11.15 3.00
N TRP A 54 8.73 -11.49 2.09
CA TRP A 54 8.38 -11.94 0.76
C TRP A 54 7.90 -13.37 0.77
N GLU A 55 7.21 -13.77 -0.27
CA GLU A 55 6.69 -15.13 -0.41
C GLU A 55 7.76 -16.21 -0.27
N ASN A 56 8.99 -15.92 -0.69
CA ASN A 56 10.10 -16.86 -0.56
C ASN A 56 10.74 -16.88 0.84
N GLY A 57 10.16 -16.19 1.81
CA GLY A 57 10.67 -16.15 3.19
C GLY A 57 11.72 -15.09 3.48
N ARG A 58 12.19 -14.39 2.47
CA ARG A 58 13.15 -13.30 2.70
C ARG A 58 12.46 -12.13 3.37
N THR A 59 13.17 -11.47 4.27
CA THR A 59 12.66 -10.28 4.94
C THR A 59 13.50 -9.06 4.58
N GLU A 60 12.88 -7.90 4.60
CA GLU A 60 13.58 -6.63 4.45
C GLU A 60 12.79 -5.53 5.14
N PHE A 61 13.48 -4.49 5.54
CA PHE A 61 12.83 -3.27 6.02
C PHE A 61 12.60 -2.36 4.82
N ALA A 62 11.34 -1.92 4.62
CA ALA A 62 10.97 -1.24 3.39
C ALA A 62 10.00 -0.09 3.61
N GLU A 63 10.06 0.87 2.70
CA GLU A 63 9.00 1.86 2.57
C GLU A 63 7.86 1.24 1.79
N VAL A 64 6.66 1.32 2.36
CA VAL A 64 5.45 0.78 1.74
C VAL A 64 4.44 1.89 1.52
N HIS A 65 3.70 1.80 0.44
CA HIS A 65 2.63 2.74 0.10
C HIS A 65 1.32 1.99 -0.03
N TRP A 66 0.23 2.66 0.33
CA TRP A 66 -1.10 2.07 0.20
C TRP A 66 -2.14 3.17 0.10
N PHE A 67 -3.37 2.78 -0.16
CA PHE A 67 -4.52 3.67 -0.11
C PHE A 67 -5.42 3.23 1.03
N GLU A 68 -6.06 4.18 1.68
CA GLU A 68 -7.02 3.87 2.72
C GLU A 68 -8.13 4.89 2.77
N ALA A 69 -9.27 4.46 3.28
CA ALA A 69 -10.40 5.31 3.60
C ALA A 69 -11.02 4.78 4.88
N HIS A 70 -11.59 5.68 5.69
CA HIS A 70 -12.23 5.29 6.94
C HIS A 70 -13.32 4.26 6.68
N GLY A 71 -13.31 3.20 7.46
CA GLY A 71 -14.30 2.12 7.36
C GLY A 71 -14.01 1.09 6.26
N ILE A 72 -13.04 1.36 5.38
CA ILE A 72 -12.70 0.44 4.29
C ILE A 72 -11.38 -0.28 4.54
N GLY A 73 -10.43 0.40 5.19
CA GLY A 73 -9.14 -0.17 5.49
C GLY A 73 -8.09 0.09 4.42
N ARG A 74 -6.96 -0.59 4.55
CA ARG A 74 -5.81 -0.42 3.67
C ARG A 74 -5.95 -1.29 2.42
N LYS A 75 -5.70 -0.67 1.25
CA LYS A 75 -5.82 -1.33 -0.05
C LYS A 75 -4.59 -1.06 -0.90
N LEU A 76 -4.30 -1.99 -1.79
CA LEU A 76 -3.25 -1.86 -2.80
C LEU A 76 -1.87 -1.56 -2.20
N MET A 77 -1.53 -2.28 -1.13
CA MET A 77 -0.22 -2.15 -0.50
C MET A 77 0.89 -2.57 -1.46
N LYS A 78 1.90 -1.70 -1.61
CA LYS A 78 3.05 -2.06 -2.42
C LYS A 78 4.34 -1.61 -1.75
N ARG A 79 5.40 -2.36 -2.03
CA ARG A 79 6.75 -2.03 -1.60
C ARG A 79 7.32 -1.00 -2.58
N LYS A 80 7.79 0.13 -2.06
CA LYS A 80 8.39 1.19 -2.88
C LYS A 80 9.89 1.04 -2.97
N ARG A 81 10.53 0.82 -1.85
CA ARG A 81 11.98 0.69 -1.83
C ARG A 81 12.45 0.07 -0.52
N ARG A 82 13.63 -0.51 -0.59
CA ARG A 82 14.31 -1.01 0.59
C ARG A 82 14.85 0.15 1.41
N LEU A 83 14.75 0.03 2.72
CA LEU A 83 15.30 1.01 3.64
C LEU A 83 16.42 0.36 4.44
N ARG A 84 17.39 1.19 4.81
CA ARG A 84 18.42 0.76 5.76
C ARG A 84 17.89 0.98 7.17
N ARG A 85 18.19 0.01 8.00
CA ARG A 85 17.81 0.08 9.39
C ARG A 85 19.03 -0.04 10.28
#